data_452c40dd7bec16419baac3eb41d4977c
#
_entry.id   452c40dd7bec16419baac3eb41d4977c
#
_cell.length_a   1.000
_cell.length_b   1.000
_cell.length_c   1.000
_cell.angle_alpha   90.00
_cell.angle_beta   90.00
_cell.angle_gamma   90.00
#
_symmetry.space_group_name_H-M   'P 1'
#
loop_
_entity.id
_entity.type
_entity.pdbx_description
1 polymer ?
#
loop_
_entity_poly.entity_id
_entity_poly.type
_entity_poly.pdbx_seq_one_letter_code
_entity_poly.pdbx_strand_id
1 'polypeptide(L)'
;MQDLQDQAIRQHCKALRVPTIGSQFARLAEAATREGQSHVGYLEALLAAEMEERESRAITRLLHEAKLPRMKTLDAFEFERSSVSAAQLRTLAEGDYVAKAEPILLVGEAGTGKTHLATGLCVAACRQRRRVRFTTAAGLINELAEAAHTNQLSRALGRWERLDLICIDELGYVPLAETACELMFQVIADRAEKAAVIVTTNLPFSEWSQVIPNPRLCKALIDRLTDQAHIIPTGTDSYRFRRTTAQRKAGKS
;
A
#
# COMPACT_ATOMS: atom_id res chain seq x y z
N MET A 1 -49.25 2.53 9.46
CA MET A 1 -48.81 3.33 8.28
C MET A 1 -47.28 3.51 8.25
N GLN A 2 -46.65 3.80 9.38
CA GLN A 2 -45.19 3.99 9.44
C GLN A 2 -44.39 2.76 8.99
N ASP A 3 -44.78 1.56 9.43
CA ASP A 3 -44.11 0.30 9.01
C ASP A 3 -44.13 0.05 7.50
N LEU A 4 -45.22 0.44 6.82
CA LEU A 4 -45.32 0.31 5.36
C LEU A 4 -44.41 1.31 4.63
N GLN A 5 -44.30 2.53 5.16
CA GLN A 5 -43.35 3.53 4.62
C GLN A 5 -41.90 3.12 4.82
N ASP A 6 -41.57 2.60 6.00
CA ASP A 6 -40.22 2.10 6.31
C ASP A 6 -39.83 0.94 5.40
N GLN A 7 -40.73 0.00 5.15
CA GLN A 7 -40.49 -1.09 4.21
C GLN A 7 -40.29 -0.59 2.77
N ALA A 8 -41.11 0.36 2.32
CA ALA A 8 -40.97 0.97 0.99
C ALA A 8 -39.61 1.69 0.84
N ILE A 9 -39.20 2.49 1.86
CA ILE A 9 -37.92 3.16 1.86
C ILE A 9 -36.75 2.15 1.76
N ARG A 10 -36.77 1.08 2.57
CA ARG A 10 -35.74 0.03 2.52
C ARG A 10 -35.69 -0.66 1.17
N GLN A 11 -36.82 -0.92 0.54
CA GLN A 11 -36.91 -1.52 -0.79
C GLN A 11 -36.34 -0.59 -1.86
N HIS A 12 -36.65 0.71 -1.82
CA HIS A 12 -36.10 1.71 -2.72
C HIS A 12 -34.59 1.87 -2.51
N CYS A 13 -34.10 1.93 -1.26
CA CYS A 13 -32.69 1.97 -0.95
C CYS A 13 -31.92 0.76 -1.49
N LYS A 14 -32.51 -0.44 -1.43
CA LYS A 14 -31.94 -1.65 -2.04
C LYS A 14 -31.84 -1.52 -3.57
N ALA A 15 -32.89 -1.07 -4.22
CA ALA A 15 -32.93 -0.86 -5.67
C ALA A 15 -31.90 0.18 -6.14
N LEU A 16 -31.78 1.30 -5.41
CA LEU A 16 -30.84 2.39 -5.67
C LEU A 16 -29.40 2.09 -5.20
N ARG A 17 -29.17 0.96 -4.52
CA ARG A 17 -27.89 0.56 -3.95
C ARG A 17 -27.32 1.59 -2.94
N VAL A 18 -28.19 2.12 -2.07
CA VAL A 18 -27.83 3.03 -0.96
C VAL A 18 -28.14 2.38 0.39
N PRO A 19 -27.38 1.33 0.77
CA PRO A 19 -27.72 0.50 1.93
C PRO A 19 -27.57 1.24 3.26
N THR A 20 -26.71 2.24 3.36
CA THR A 20 -26.48 3.01 4.57
C THR A 20 -27.70 3.90 4.86
N ILE A 21 -28.24 4.56 3.85
CA ILE A 21 -29.51 5.29 3.97
C ILE A 21 -30.60 4.35 4.47
N GLY A 22 -30.74 3.15 3.84
CA GLY A 22 -31.73 2.15 4.21
C GLY A 22 -31.61 1.62 5.64
N SER A 23 -30.43 1.67 6.25
CA SER A 23 -30.21 1.25 7.65
C SER A 23 -30.31 2.41 8.66
N GLN A 24 -30.05 3.64 8.25
CA GLN A 24 -29.92 4.78 9.16
C GLN A 24 -31.05 5.81 9.08
N PHE A 25 -31.92 5.77 8.05
CA PHE A 25 -32.92 6.83 7.81
C PHE A 25 -33.81 7.11 9.03
N ALA A 26 -34.30 6.06 9.71
CA ALA A 26 -35.19 6.23 10.87
C ALA A 26 -34.44 6.93 12.04
N ARG A 27 -33.24 6.45 12.37
CA ARG A 27 -32.41 7.04 13.43
C ARG A 27 -32.07 8.50 13.16
N LEU A 28 -31.71 8.82 11.92
CA LEU A 28 -31.40 10.20 11.51
C LEU A 28 -32.63 11.09 11.47
N ALA A 29 -33.83 10.56 11.15
CA ALA A 29 -35.10 11.29 11.22
C ALA A 29 -35.43 11.67 12.66
N GLU A 30 -35.28 10.76 13.62
CA GLU A 30 -35.48 11.04 15.04
C GLU A 30 -34.49 12.10 15.55
N ALA A 31 -33.22 12.02 15.15
CA ALA A 31 -32.23 13.02 15.49
C ALA A 31 -32.57 14.39 14.91
N ALA A 32 -32.93 14.45 13.63
CA ALA A 32 -33.33 15.69 12.96
C ALA A 32 -34.54 16.34 13.63
N THR A 33 -35.53 15.57 14.04
CA THR A 33 -36.72 16.07 14.76
C THR A 33 -36.33 16.65 16.12
N ARG A 34 -35.49 15.93 16.88
CA ARG A 34 -35.03 16.38 18.21
C ARG A 34 -34.20 17.66 18.13
N GLU A 35 -33.38 17.80 17.09
CA GLU A 35 -32.49 18.94 16.89
C GLU A 35 -33.13 20.09 16.09
N GLY A 36 -34.37 19.95 15.67
CA GLY A 36 -35.08 20.97 14.89
C GLY A 36 -34.47 21.20 13.50
N GLN A 37 -33.85 20.18 12.92
CA GLN A 37 -33.23 20.30 11.59
C GLN A 37 -34.32 20.44 10.50
N SER A 38 -33.99 21.14 9.41
CA SER A 38 -34.84 21.23 8.24
C SER A 38 -34.86 19.89 7.47
N HIS A 39 -35.90 19.69 6.64
CA HIS A 39 -35.96 18.51 5.75
C HIS A 39 -34.74 18.41 4.81
N VAL A 40 -34.20 19.55 4.37
CA VAL A 40 -32.97 19.62 3.56
C VAL A 40 -31.77 19.16 4.36
N GLY A 41 -31.64 19.58 5.62
CA GLY A 41 -30.55 19.15 6.51
C GLY A 41 -30.64 17.64 6.80
N TYR A 42 -31.82 17.09 7.00
CA TYR A 42 -32.01 15.64 7.13
C TYR A 42 -31.57 14.88 5.88
N LEU A 43 -31.93 15.35 4.68
CA LEU A 43 -31.53 14.73 3.42
C LEU A 43 -30.01 14.78 3.23
N GLU A 44 -29.40 15.93 3.55
CA GLU A 44 -27.94 16.11 3.51
C GLU A 44 -27.25 15.09 4.44
N ALA A 45 -27.70 14.95 5.69
CA ALA A 45 -27.13 14.01 6.64
C ALA A 45 -27.23 12.55 6.15
N LEU A 46 -28.32 12.16 5.49
CA LEU A 46 -28.47 10.83 4.89
C LEU A 46 -27.45 10.58 3.75
N LEU A 47 -27.30 11.56 2.87
CA LEU A 47 -26.36 11.47 1.75
C LEU A 47 -24.92 11.45 2.24
N ALA A 48 -24.57 12.28 3.22
CA ALA A 48 -23.27 12.31 3.84
C ALA A 48 -22.90 10.97 4.48
N ALA A 49 -23.82 10.37 5.25
CA ALA A 49 -23.62 9.06 5.85
C ALA A 49 -23.41 7.94 4.81
N GLU A 50 -24.17 7.95 3.71
CA GLU A 50 -23.95 6.99 2.61
C GLU A 50 -22.59 7.17 1.94
N MET A 51 -22.19 8.41 1.69
CA MET A 51 -20.89 8.74 1.06
C MET A 51 -19.72 8.30 1.94
N GLU A 52 -19.75 8.63 3.24
CA GLU A 52 -18.73 8.27 4.21
C GLU A 52 -18.56 6.74 4.31
N GLU A 53 -19.68 6.02 4.42
CA GLU A 53 -19.63 4.55 4.50
C GLU A 53 -19.14 3.91 3.20
N ARG A 54 -19.49 4.44 2.04
CA ARG A 54 -18.95 3.99 0.74
C ARG A 54 -17.48 4.21 0.64
N GLU A 55 -17.00 5.35 1.10
CA GLU A 55 -15.57 5.65 1.14
C GLU A 55 -14.83 4.70 2.05
N SER A 56 -15.32 4.49 3.26
CA SER A 56 -14.77 3.55 4.23
C SER A 56 -14.67 2.13 3.67
N ARG A 57 -15.75 1.64 3.05
CA ARG A 57 -15.77 0.31 2.39
C ARG A 57 -14.81 0.22 1.22
N ALA A 58 -14.68 1.27 0.42
CA ALA A 58 -13.75 1.31 -0.69
C ALA A 58 -12.30 1.23 -0.21
N ILE A 59 -11.93 2.01 0.82
CA ILE A 59 -10.60 1.98 1.44
C ILE A 59 -10.32 0.60 2.06
N THR A 60 -11.28 0.03 2.81
CA THR A 60 -11.14 -1.30 3.42
C THR A 60 -10.88 -2.37 2.36
N ARG A 61 -11.59 -2.32 1.24
CA ARG A 61 -11.37 -3.24 0.11
C ARG A 61 -9.98 -3.07 -0.47
N LEU A 62 -9.53 -1.84 -0.74
CA LEU A 62 -8.20 -1.57 -1.28
C LEU A 62 -7.09 -2.06 -0.34
N LEU A 63 -7.23 -1.85 0.97
CA LEU A 63 -6.29 -2.37 1.97
C LEU A 63 -6.23 -3.90 1.95
N HIS A 64 -7.35 -4.58 1.79
CA HIS A 64 -7.39 -6.02 1.67
C HIS A 64 -6.75 -6.52 0.36
N GLU A 65 -7.03 -5.85 -0.76
CA GLU A 65 -6.47 -6.17 -2.09
C GLU A 65 -4.97 -5.89 -2.17
N ALA A 66 -4.45 -4.95 -1.38
CA ALA A 66 -3.04 -4.59 -1.34
C ALA A 66 -2.13 -5.72 -0.82
N LYS A 67 -2.67 -6.74 -0.14
CA LYS A 67 -1.91 -7.89 0.40
C LYS A 67 -0.74 -7.49 1.30
N LEU A 68 -0.97 -6.53 2.17
CA LEU A 68 0.04 -6.08 3.14
C LEU A 68 0.41 -7.22 4.11
N PRO A 69 1.69 -7.39 4.47
CA PRO A 69 2.13 -8.47 5.36
C PRO A 69 1.57 -8.30 6.78
N ARG A 70 1.43 -7.06 7.22
CA ARG A 70 0.77 -6.65 8.46
C ARG A 70 0.29 -5.22 8.30
N MET A 71 -0.83 -4.87 8.94
CA MET A 71 -1.26 -3.48 9.00
C MET A 71 -0.29 -2.68 9.86
N LYS A 72 0.47 -1.78 9.25
CA LYS A 72 1.40 -0.85 9.90
C LYS A 72 1.24 0.52 9.27
N THR A 73 1.14 1.54 10.13
CA THR A 73 1.04 2.94 9.70
C THR A 73 2.34 3.68 9.99
N LEU A 74 2.55 4.82 9.36
CA LEU A 74 3.70 5.68 9.66
C LEU A 74 3.63 6.26 11.07
N ASP A 75 2.43 6.50 11.60
CA ASP A 75 2.23 6.99 12.97
C ASP A 75 2.71 6.00 14.04
N ALA A 76 2.68 4.70 13.71
CA ALA A 76 3.18 3.65 14.59
C ALA A 76 4.70 3.41 14.48
N PHE A 77 5.40 4.19 13.65
CA PHE A 77 6.84 4.08 13.47
C PHE A 77 7.59 4.99 14.45
N GLU A 78 8.57 4.44 15.17
CA GLU A 78 9.38 5.18 16.15
C GLU A 78 10.52 5.95 15.45
N PHE A 79 10.20 7.10 14.85
CA PHE A 79 11.17 7.94 14.10
C PHE A 79 12.34 8.40 14.98
N GLU A 80 12.12 8.66 16.27
CA GLU A 80 13.16 9.11 17.20
C GLU A 80 14.31 8.09 17.36
N ARG A 81 14.04 6.84 17.01
CA ARG A 81 15.02 5.73 17.08
C ARG A 81 15.54 5.31 15.72
N SER A 82 15.28 6.09 14.70
CA SER A 82 15.67 5.82 13.31
C SER A 82 16.47 6.98 12.76
N SER A 83 17.30 6.71 11.75
CA SER A 83 17.97 7.74 10.95
C SER A 83 17.05 8.39 9.91
N VAL A 84 15.81 7.89 9.77
CA VAL A 84 14.89 8.33 8.73
C VAL A 84 14.17 9.62 9.14
N SER A 85 14.12 10.58 8.25
CA SER A 85 13.41 11.84 8.47
C SER A 85 11.88 11.65 8.49
N ALA A 86 11.26 11.94 9.64
CA ALA A 86 9.80 11.92 9.78
C ALA A 86 9.12 12.92 8.81
N ALA A 87 9.71 14.09 8.60
CA ALA A 87 9.18 15.10 7.69
C ALA A 87 9.14 14.58 6.25
N GLN A 88 10.24 13.99 5.78
CA GLN A 88 10.32 13.40 4.44
C GLN A 88 9.25 12.32 4.23
N LEU A 89 9.08 11.42 5.20
CA LEU A 89 8.08 10.33 5.10
C LEU A 89 6.64 10.86 5.14
N ARG A 90 6.36 11.93 5.90
CA ARG A 90 5.05 12.58 5.91
C ARG A 90 4.74 13.23 4.56
N THR A 91 5.67 13.95 3.98
CA THR A 91 5.51 14.54 2.63
C THR A 91 5.26 13.44 1.58
N LEU A 92 6.02 12.34 1.62
CA LEU A 92 5.77 11.20 0.74
C LEU A 92 4.38 10.58 0.97
N ALA A 93 3.91 10.52 2.23
CA ALA A 93 2.58 10.01 2.55
C ALA A 93 1.43 10.87 1.97
N GLU A 94 1.68 12.11 1.56
CA GLU A 94 0.73 12.96 0.82
C GLU A 94 0.45 12.42 -0.59
N GLY A 95 1.34 11.56 -1.13
CA GLY A 95 1.05 10.74 -2.31
C GLY A 95 1.44 11.37 -3.66
N ASP A 96 2.09 12.51 -3.68
CA ASP A 96 2.53 13.18 -4.92
C ASP A 96 3.44 12.29 -5.77
N TYR A 97 4.33 11.51 -5.14
CA TYR A 97 5.20 10.56 -5.82
C TYR A 97 4.43 9.51 -6.64
N VAL A 98 3.21 9.14 -6.20
CA VAL A 98 2.37 8.21 -6.97
C VAL A 98 1.86 8.85 -8.25
N ALA A 99 1.44 10.13 -8.16
CA ALA A 99 0.94 10.87 -9.32
C ALA A 99 2.05 11.17 -10.34
N LYS A 100 3.29 11.36 -9.85
CA LYS A 100 4.47 11.64 -10.68
C LYS A 100 5.20 10.38 -11.15
N ALA A 101 4.75 9.19 -10.74
CA ALA A 101 5.40 7.91 -11.01
C ALA A 101 6.86 7.81 -10.49
N GLU A 102 7.19 8.57 -9.43
CA GLU A 102 8.53 8.60 -8.85
C GLU A 102 8.77 7.35 -7.98
N PRO A 103 9.89 6.64 -8.15
CA PRO A 103 10.22 5.50 -7.31
C PRO A 103 10.62 5.90 -5.88
N ILE A 104 10.37 5.01 -4.91
CA ILE A 104 10.91 5.12 -3.55
C ILE A 104 11.79 3.90 -3.27
N LEU A 105 13.02 4.15 -2.85
CA LEU A 105 14.00 3.13 -2.51
C LEU A 105 14.38 3.23 -1.03
N LEU A 106 13.98 2.21 -0.26
CA LEU A 106 14.33 2.08 1.15
C LEU A 106 15.53 1.16 1.28
N VAL A 107 16.70 1.71 1.59
CA VAL A 107 17.99 1.01 1.60
C VAL A 107 18.54 0.95 3.01
N GLY A 108 18.99 -0.22 3.47
CA GLY A 108 19.64 -0.37 4.78
C GLY A 108 19.58 -1.79 5.29
N GLU A 109 20.25 -2.08 6.40
CA GLU A 109 20.37 -3.44 6.93
C GLU A 109 19.08 -4.05 7.44
N ALA A 110 19.12 -5.35 7.71
CA ALA A 110 17.97 -6.09 8.23
C ALA A 110 17.53 -5.53 9.59
N GLY A 111 16.22 -5.34 9.76
CA GLY A 111 15.65 -4.87 11.04
C GLY A 111 15.59 -3.36 11.22
N THR A 112 16.01 -2.54 10.26
CA THR A 112 15.99 -1.06 10.31
C THR A 112 14.61 -0.43 10.08
N GLY A 113 13.58 -1.24 9.78
CA GLY A 113 12.20 -0.76 9.65
C GLY A 113 11.73 -0.53 8.21
N LYS A 114 12.51 -0.87 7.17
CA LYS A 114 12.14 -0.71 5.75
C LYS A 114 10.74 -1.21 5.42
N THR A 115 10.46 -2.47 5.74
CA THR A 115 9.13 -3.07 5.51
C THR A 115 8.01 -2.33 6.25
N HIS A 116 8.29 -1.76 7.45
CA HIS A 116 7.31 -0.95 8.17
C HIS A 116 7.01 0.34 7.41
N LEU A 117 8.04 1.06 7.00
CA LEU A 117 7.92 2.31 6.25
C LEU A 117 7.22 2.07 4.90
N ALA A 118 7.65 1.05 4.14
CA ALA A 118 7.02 0.67 2.89
C ALA A 118 5.53 0.34 3.07
N THR A 119 5.20 -0.45 4.11
CA THR A 119 3.79 -0.77 4.43
C THR A 119 3.01 0.49 4.81
N GLY A 120 3.60 1.39 5.59
CA GLY A 120 2.97 2.67 5.99
C GLY A 120 2.64 3.55 4.79
N LEU A 121 3.54 3.67 3.83
CA LEU A 121 3.31 4.38 2.57
C LEU A 121 2.22 3.70 1.72
N CYS A 122 2.21 2.36 1.64
CA CYS A 122 1.16 1.61 0.97
C CYS A 122 -0.22 1.86 1.61
N VAL A 123 -0.30 1.89 2.95
CA VAL A 123 -1.54 2.22 3.68
C VAL A 123 -2.01 3.63 3.38
N ALA A 124 -1.08 4.61 3.37
CA ALA A 124 -1.40 6.00 3.02
C ALA A 124 -1.95 6.11 1.60
N ALA A 125 -1.35 5.42 0.62
CA ALA A 125 -1.83 5.39 -0.76
C ALA A 125 -3.22 4.72 -0.89
N CYS A 126 -3.49 3.61 -0.17
CA CYS A 126 -4.82 2.99 -0.15
C CYS A 126 -5.89 3.93 0.41
N ARG A 127 -5.58 4.71 1.45
CA ARG A 127 -6.48 5.73 2.02
C ARG A 127 -6.80 6.86 1.02
N GLN A 128 -5.91 7.10 0.08
CA GLN A 128 -6.10 8.02 -1.05
C GLN A 128 -6.76 7.33 -2.27
N ARG A 129 -7.37 6.15 -2.07
CA ARG A 129 -8.03 5.35 -3.10
C ARG A 129 -7.14 4.88 -4.23
N ARG A 130 -5.81 4.79 -4.03
CA ARG A 130 -4.88 4.20 -4.97
C ARG A 130 -4.94 2.68 -4.91
N ARG A 131 -4.85 2.02 -6.05
CA ARG A 131 -4.74 0.56 -6.15
C ARG A 131 -3.29 0.16 -5.88
N VAL A 132 -3.08 -0.49 -4.76
CA VAL A 132 -1.75 -0.85 -4.27
C VAL A 132 -1.59 -2.36 -4.25
N ARG A 133 -0.39 -2.85 -4.52
CA ARG A 133 -0.01 -4.24 -4.29
C ARG A 133 1.33 -4.31 -3.59
N PHE A 134 1.36 -5.00 -2.47
CA PHE A 134 2.57 -5.36 -1.76
C PHE A 134 2.95 -6.79 -2.09
N THR A 135 4.22 -7.04 -2.37
CA THR A 135 4.79 -8.38 -2.57
C THR A 135 6.27 -8.37 -2.18
N THR A 136 6.85 -9.55 -1.93
CA THR A 136 8.30 -9.68 -1.90
C THR A 136 8.84 -9.88 -3.32
N ALA A 137 10.12 -9.62 -3.55
CA ALA A 137 10.75 -9.92 -4.84
C ALA A 137 10.57 -11.39 -5.23
N ALA A 138 10.78 -12.30 -4.28
CA ALA A 138 10.55 -13.75 -4.50
C ALA A 138 9.08 -14.06 -4.81
N GLY A 139 8.12 -13.42 -4.12
CA GLY A 139 6.69 -13.60 -4.36
C GLY A 139 6.26 -13.15 -5.75
N LEU A 140 6.76 -12.00 -6.21
CA LEU A 140 6.53 -11.50 -7.58
C LEU A 140 7.05 -12.48 -8.63
N ILE A 141 8.30 -12.91 -8.47
CA ILE A 141 8.95 -13.84 -9.39
C ILE A 141 8.18 -15.16 -9.48
N ASN A 142 7.80 -15.73 -8.34
CA ASN A 142 7.06 -16.99 -8.30
C ASN A 142 5.68 -16.86 -8.99
N GLU A 143 4.95 -15.76 -8.76
CA GLU A 143 3.67 -15.49 -9.44
C GLU A 143 3.84 -15.40 -10.97
N LEU A 144 4.89 -14.71 -11.43
CA LEU A 144 5.13 -14.54 -12.86
C LEU A 144 5.65 -15.83 -13.52
N ALA A 145 6.51 -16.59 -12.83
CA ALA A 145 7.01 -17.87 -13.32
C ALA A 145 5.87 -18.91 -13.46
N GLU A 146 4.98 -18.99 -12.47
CA GLU A 146 3.79 -19.85 -12.54
C GLU A 146 2.87 -19.42 -13.69
N ALA A 147 2.67 -18.11 -13.85
CA ALA A 147 1.87 -17.58 -14.96
C ALA A 147 2.51 -17.89 -16.33
N ALA A 148 3.83 -17.87 -16.43
CA ALA A 148 4.55 -18.25 -17.66
C ALA A 148 4.37 -19.75 -17.97
N HIS A 149 4.50 -20.63 -16.98
CA HIS A 149 4.27 -22.06 -17.13
C HIS A 149 2.84 -22.41 -17.54
N THR A 150 1.87 -21.61 -17.13
CA THR A 150 0.45 -21.81 -17.47
C THR A 150 -0.03 -21.01 -18.68
N ASN A 151 0.87 -20.42 -19.46
CA ASN A 151 0.57 -19.52 -20.58
C ASN A 151 -0.35 -18.33 -20.23
N GLN A 152 -0.25 -17.84 -18.98
CA GLN A 152 -1.03 -16.71 -18.48
C GLN A 152 -0.17 -15.46 -18.18
N LEU A 153 1.08 -15.43 -18.63
CA LEU A 153 2.02 -14.37 -18.31
C LEU A 153 1.49 -12.99 -18.70
N SER A 154 0.99 -12.81 -19.93
CA SER A 154 0.43 -11.54 -20.39
C SER A 154 -0.74 -11.05 -19.50
N ARG A 155 -1.58 -11.98 -19.03
CA ARG A 155 -2.67 -11.64 -18.11
C ARG A 155 -2.15 -11.24 -16.72
N ALA A 156 -1.10 -11.90 -16.25
CA ALA A 156 -0.44 -11.55 -14.98
C ALA A 156 0.20 -10.16 -15.07
N LEU A 157 0.99 -9.89 -16.10
CA LEU A 157 1.61 -8.58 -16.35
C LEU A 157 0.55 -7.47 -16.45
N GLY A 158 -0.54 -7.67 -17.20
CA GLY A 158 -1.63 -6.71 -17.28
C GLY A 158 -2.37 -6.45 -15.96
N ARG A 159 -2.31 -7.38 -14.97
CA ARG A 159 -2.80 -7.10 -13.61
C ARG A 159 -1.86 -6.15 -12.86
N TRP A 160 -0.55 -6.38 -12.97
CA TRP A 160 0.48 -5.54 -12.35
C TRP A 160 0.48 -4.12 -12.96
N GLU A 161 0.28 -4.00 -14.26
CA GLU A 161 0.23 -2.72 -14.97
C GLU A 161 -0.92 -1.81 -14.49
N ARG A 162 -2.07 -2.38 -14.11
CA ARG A 162 -3.26 -1.62 -13.67
C ARG A 162 -3.17 -1.02 -12.27
N LEU A 163 -2.12 -1.32 -11.52
CA LEU A 163 -1.92 -0.82 -10.16
C LEU A 163 -1.34 0.60 -10.20
N ASP A 164 -1.77 1.45 -9.30
CA ASP A 164 -1.23 2.80 -9.19
C ASP A 164 0.13 2.80 -8.46
N LEU A 165 0.32 1.84 -7.54
CA LEU A 165 1.55 1.66 -6.75
C LEU A 165 1.83 0.18 -6.54
N ILE A 166 3.07 -0.25 -6.75
CA ILE A 166 3.54 -1.56 -6.30
C ILE A 166 4.65 -1.38 -5.25
N CYS A 167 4.68 -2.31 -4.28
CA CYS A 167 5.77 -2.41 -3.33
C CYS A 167 6.43 -3.77 -3.47
N ILE A 168 7.72 -3.77 -3.79
CA ILE A 168 8.58 -4.95 -3.90
C ILE A 168 9.51 -4.97 -2.70
N ASP A 169 9.20 -5.78 -1.72
CA ASP A 169 9.98 -5.92 -0.49
C ASP A 169 11.09 -6.98 -0.65
N GLU A 170 12.18 -6.81 0.09
CA GLU A 170 13.28 -7.76 0.17
C GLU A 170 14.02 -8.02 -1.17
N LEU A 171 14.15 -7.00 -2.02
CA LEU A 171 14.97 -7.12 -3.21
C LEU A 171 16.46 -7.21 -2.80
N GLY A 172 17.13 -8.27 -3.27
CA GLY A 172 18.54 -8.50 -2.96
C GLY A 172 18.79 -9.45 -1.78
N TYR A 173 17.75 -10.06 -1.20
CA TYR A 173 17.92 -10.99 -0.08
C TYR A 173 18.42 -12.38 -0.51
N VAL A 174 18.11 -12.78 -1.74
CA VAL A 174 18.51 -14.07 -2.32
C VAL A 174 18.97 -13.84 -3.76
N PRO A 175 20.05 -14.51 -4.24
CA PRO A 175 20.42 -14.48 -5.64
C PRO A 175 19.27 -14.96 -6.53
N LEU A 176 19.02 -14.25 -7.62
CA LEU A 176 17.93 -14.55 -8.54
C LEU A 176 18.45 -15.31 -9.77
N ALA A 177 17.67 -16.26 -10.27
CA ALA A 177 17.93 -16.87 -11.57
C ALA A 177 17.76 -15.82 -12.69
N GLU A 178 18.44 -15.96 -13.82
CA GLU A 178 18.42 -14.99 -14.91
C GLU A 178 16.99 -14.74 -15.44
N THR A 179 16.24 -15.82 -15.70
CA THR A 179 14.83 -15.73 -16.12
C THR A 179 13.93 -15.04 -15.12
N ALA A 180 14.20 -15.18 -13.83
CA ALA A 180 13.51 -14.51 -12.75
C ALA A 180 13.77 -12.99 -12.76
N CYS A 181 15.03 -12.61 -13.01
CA CYS A 181 15.41 -11.21 -13.17
C CYS A 181 14.74 -10.56 -14.37
N GLU A 182 14.63 -11.28 -15.49
CA GLU A 182 13.94 -10.79 -16.70
C GLU A 182 12.46 -10.50 -16.44
N LEU A 183 11.76 -11.41 -15.78
CA LEU A 183 10.34 -11.24 -15.43
C LEU A 183 10.12 -10.05 -14.49
N MET A 184 10.96 -9.90 -13.47
CA MET A 184 10.91 -8.75 -12.55
C MET A 184 11.24 -7.45 -13.28
N PHE A 185 12.28 -7.47 -14.14
CA PHE A 185 12.65 -6.32 -14.94
C PHE A 185 11.51 -5.88 -15.85
N GLN A 186 10.78 -6.81 -16.48
CA GLN A 186 9.64 -6.48 -17.32
C GLN A 186 8.58 -5.69 -16.55
N VAL A 187 8.19 -6.15 -15.34
CA VAL A 187 7.23 -5.42 -14.50
C VAL A 187 7.71 -4.02 -14.16
N ILE A 188 8.99 -3.86 -13.78
CA ILE A 188 9.55 -2.54 -13.41
C ILE A 188 9.68 -1.65 -14.64
N ALA A 189 10.13 -2.18 -15.78
CA ALA A 189 10.30 -1.44 -17.02
C ALA A 189 8.97 -0.92 -17.57
N ASP A 190 7.92 -1.75 -17.55
CA ASP A 190 6.58 -1.37 -18.01
C ASP A 190 5.95 -0.25 -17.16
N ARG A 191 6.45 -0.08 -15.92
CA ARG A 191 5.98 0.93 -14.97
C ARG A 191 6.81 2.19 -14.94
N ALA A 192 8.04 2.16 -15.44
CA ALA A 192 8.90 3.34 -15.47
C ALA A 192 8.17 4.52 -16.13
N GLU A 193 8.19 5.69 -15.47
CA GLU A 193 7.51 6.92 -15.88
C GLU A 193 5.97 6.86 -15.94
N LYS A 194 5.35 5.71 -15.64
CA LYS A 194 3.89 5.53 -15.73
C LYS A 194 3.23 5.33 -14.37
N ALA A 195 3.91 4.65 -13.45
CA ALA A 195 3.34 4.32 -12.14
C ALA A 195 4.44 4.07 -11.10
N ALA A 196 4.22 4.53 -9.88
CA ALA A 196 5.19 4.47 -8.80
C ALA A 196 5.52 3.04 -8.36
N VAL A 197 6.77 2.88 -7.88
CA VAL A 197 7.28 1.65 -7.30
C VAL A 197 7.97 1.95 -5.97
N ILE A 198 7.66 1.20 -4.92
CA ILE A 198 8.45 1.19 -3.69
C ILE A 198 9.29 -0.07 -3.69
N VAL A 199 10.58 0.06 -3.48
CA VAL A 199 11.50 -1.09 -3.34
C VAL A 199 12.20 -1.01 -2.00
N THR A 200 12.28 -2.13 -1.29
CA THR A 200 13.16 -2.25 -0.13
C THR A 200 14.31 -3.19 -0.44
N THR A 201 15.50 -2.82 -0.02
CA THR A 201 16.71 -3.63 -0.18
C THR A 201 17.63 -3.50 1.02
N ASN A 202 18.35 -4.56 1.31
CA ASN A 202 19.42 -4.58 2.31
C ASN A 202 20.81 -4.39 1.67
N LEU A 203 20.89 -4.39 0.34
CA LEU A 203 22.14 -4.24 -0.38
C LEU A 203 22.29 -2.82 -0.94
N PRO A 204 23.47 -2.23 -0.84
CA PRO A 204 23.80 -1.04 -1.60
C PRO A 204 23.79 -1.35 -3.10
N PHE A 205 23.52 -0.36 -3.96
CA PHE A 205 23.39 -0.56 -5.41
C PHE A 205 24.68 -1.17 -6.03
N SER A 206 25.83 -0.87 -5.47
CA SER A 206 27.12 -1.44 -5.90
C SER A 206 27.21 -2.97 -5.77
N GLU A 207 26.37 -3.56 -4.92
CA GLU A 207 26.36 -4.99 -4.66
C GLU A 207 25.21 -5.72 -5.36
N TRP A 208 24.34 -5.04 -6.08
CA TRP A 208 23.22 -5.66 -6.79
C TRP A 208 23.64 -6.67 -7.86
N SER A 209 24.86 -6.54 -8.40
CA SER A 209 25.46 -7.55 -9.31
C SER A 209 25.68 -8.92 -8.65
N GLN A 210 25.68 -8.99 -7.31
CA GLN A 210 25.78 -10.28 -6.59
C GLN A 210 24.47 -11.06 -6.62
N VAL A 211 23.33 -10.38 -6.81
CA VAL A 211 21.99 -10.99 -6.79
C VAL A 211 21.33 -10.99 -8.16
N ILE A 212 21.74 -10.12 -9.07
CA ILE A 212 21.30 -10.03 -10.46
C ILE A 212 22.47 -10.43 -11.36
N PRO A 213 22.49 -11.69 -11.86
CA PRO A 213 23.68 -12.24 -12.50
C PRO A 213 24.01 -11.62 -13.86
N ASN A 214 23.01 -11.06 -14.57
CA ASN A 214 23.21 -10.39 -15.85
C ASN A 214 23.59 -8.92 -15.63
N PRO A 215 24.85 -8.47 -15.91
CA PRO A 215 25.29 -7.11 -15.62
C PRO A 215 24.53 -6.02 -16.41
N ARG A 216 24.08 -6.32 -17.63
CA ARG A 216 23.31 -5.39 -18.45
C ARG A 216 21.92 -5.17 -17.84
N LEU A 217 21.29 -6.25 -17.43
CA LEU A 217 19.98 -6.22 -16.79
C LEU A 217 20.05 -5.53 -15.42
N CYS A 218 21.09 -5.81 -14.63
CA CYS A 218 21.35 -5.15 -13.36
C CYS A 218 21.48 -3.63 -13.54
N LYS A 219 22.32 -3.19 -14.47
CA LYS A 219 22.50 -1.76 -14.78
C LYS A 219 21.18 -1.10 -15.21
N ALA A 220 20.46 -1.73 -16.14
CA ALA A 220 19.19 -1.21 -16.64
C ALA A 220 18.09 -1.14 -15.56
N LEU A 221 18.09 -2.08 -14.60
CA LEU A 221 17.16 -2.08 -13.47
C LEU A 221 17.47 -0.94 -12.49
N ILE A 222 18.74 -0.77 -12.14
CA ILE A 222 19.22 0.32 -11.28
C ILE A 222 18.87 1.67 -11.91
N ASP A 223 19.17 1.86 -13.18
CA ASP A 223 18.90 3.08 -13.92
C ASP A 223 17.42 3.48 -13.83
N ARG A 224 16.50 2.55 -14.11
CA ARG A 224 15.05 2.79 -14.03
C ARG A 224 14.55 3.04 -12.62
N LEU A 225 15.09 2.36 -11.64
CA LEU A 225 14.65 2.51 -10.25
C LEU A 225 15.23 3.75 -9.59
N THR A 226 16.35 4.28 -10.08
CA THR A 226 17.00 5.48 -9.49
C THR A 226 16.62 6.76 -10.23
N ASP A 227 16.01 6.67 -11.39
CA ASP A 227 15.54 7.86 -12.10
C ASP A 227 14.45 8.59 -11.29
N GLN A 228 14.71 9.84 -10.94
CA GLN A 228 13.88 10.71 -10.09
C GLN A 228 13.44 10.07 -8.75
N ALA A 229 14.20 9.10 -8.25
CA ALA A 229 13.83 8.33 -7.09
C ALA A 229 14.05 9.04 -5.75
N HIS A 230 13.17 8.79 -4.80
CA HIS A 230 13.38 9.11 -3.40
C HIS A 230 14.17 7.99 -2.72
N ILE A 231 15.49 8.15 -2.62
CA ILE A 231 16.38 7.19 -1.95
C ILE A 231 16.43 7.52 -0.46
N ILE A 232 15.99 6.58 0.38
CA ILE A 232 15.85 6.75 1.83
C ILE A 232 16.75 5.73 2.52
N PRO A 233 17.92 6.14 3.04
CA PRO A 233 18.75 5.28 3.86
C PRO A 233 18.09 5.06 5.23
N THR A 234 17.90 3.81 5.63
CA THR A 234 17.29 3.45 6.92
C THR A 234 18.30 3.06 7.99
N GLY A 235 19.61 3.17 7.66
CA GLY A 235 20.71 2.90 8.57
C GLY A 235 21.07 1.42 8.73
N THR A 236 21.95 1.16 9.69
CA THR A 236 22.52 -0.16 9.98
C THR A 236 22.01 -0.76 11.28
N ASP A 237 21.45 0.06 12.18
CA ASP A 237 21.04 -0.35 13.52
C ASP A 237 19.72 -1.09 13.55
N SER A 238 19.73 -2.38 13.87
CA SER A 238 18.53 -3.21 13.96
C SER A 238 17.65 -2.86 15.17
N TYR A 239 16.47 -2.30 14.90
CA TYR A 239 15.43 -2.09 15.91
C TYR A 239 14.94 -3.41 16.55
N ARG A 240 14.85 -4.48 15.77
CA ARG A 240 14.41 -5.80 16.26
C ARG A 240 15.38 -6.32 17.33
N PHE A 241 16.67 -6.21 17.09
CA PHE A 241 17.70 -6.65 18.02
C PHE A 241 17.65 -5.83 19.32
N ARG A 242 17.58 -4.50 19.21
CA ARG A 242 17.49 -3.60 20.39
C ARG A 242 16.25 -3.90 21.23
N ARG A 243 15.08 -4.07 20.62
CA ARG A 243 13.83 -4.39 21.32
C ARG A 243 13.93 -5.71 22.09
N THR A 244 14.44 -6.77 21.45
CA THR A 244 14.60 -8.09 22.10
C THR A 244 15.58 -8.02 23.27
N THR A 245 16.66 -7.27 23.12
CA THR A 245 17.67 -7.11 24.19
C THR A 245 17.10 -6.31 25.36
N ALA A 246 16.32 -5.26 25.12
CA ALA A 246 15.66 -4.47 26.15
C ALA A 246 14.63 -5.31 26.94
N GLN A 247 13.80 -6.10 26.24
CA GLN A 247 12.83 -7.00 26.88
C GLN A 247 13.50 -8.08 27.75
N ARG A 248 14.63 -8.64 27.31
CA ARG A 248 15.40 -9.61 28.09
C ARG A 248 16.03 -9.00 29.35
N LYS A 249 16.43 -7.72 29.30
CA LYS A 249 16.94 -7.00 30.50
C LYS A 249 15.81 -6.69 31.47
N ALA A 250 14.64 -6.25 31.00
CA ALA A 250 13.48 -5.96 31.85
C ALA A 250 12.85 -7.21 32.50
N GLY A 251 12.96 -8.39 31.91
CA GLY A 251 12.46 -9.65 32.45
C GLY A 251 13.44 -10.36 33.42
N LYS A 252 14.62 -9.78 33.67
CA LYS A 252 15.63 -10.27 34.63
C LYS A 252 15.75 -9.41 35.90
N SER A 253 14.97 -8.34 35.99
CA SER A 253 14.78 -7.52 37.20
C SER A 253 13.45 -7.87 37.85
#